data_64ccb66edbe2d0a9768a26ba8e11f730
#
_entry.id   64ccb66edbe2d0a9768a26ba8e11f730
#
_cell.length_a   1.000
_cell.length_b   1.000
_cell.length_c   1.000
_cell.angle_alpha   90.00
_cell.angle_beta   90.00
_cell.angle_gamma   90.00
#
_symmetry.space_group_name_H-M   'P 1'
#
loop_
_entity.id
_entity.type
_entity.pdbx_description
1 polymer ?
#
loop_
_entity_poly.entity_id
_entity_poly.type
_entity_poly.pdbx_seq_one_letter_code
_entity_poly.pdbx_strand_id
1 'polypeptide(L)'
;MSTPEPLPYAASVAEGDLSSRRKILLIEGEADQAIYWDAVFRSLGFEVLKATTLREAEALLSAGPSIIACSSWTSDGAGIDFFGALRRRPELALVYLVLLTSGGDEVIASLRAGANDCIDMSAPYGEIRARLELADRVISLNEALQHKSAALSDALSLIQTELQSAAALQAAMLPKTLERVGFRIHTLYHPSELLGGDMLGVAPVDDERVAFGLIDVVGHGTASALISCSLIREMMDRIVALLQSGNADIQQDCGRIAIEELNNRYCRLNLPGMYFTALAGVFDARRGIVRYCQAGNPNLLCFDPASGWCELQDSGFPVGLVDSAEYACREIELLPGQMLLAISDGLLRPEPDDPAGSLKLTRALPASPSSPESVIDRLGKLAATAQGRDRDDQSAMLISRARAVL
;
A
#
# COMPACT_ATOMS: atom_id res chain seq x y z
N MET A 1 58.95 41.47 -1.17
CA MET A 1 57.79 42.37 -1.13
C MET A 1 57.42 42.69 -2.56
N SER A 2 56.55 41.88 -3.13
CA SER A 2 56.03 42.11 -4.48
C SER A 2 54.57 42.52 -4.30
N THR A 3 54.26 43.72 -4.73
CA THR A 3 52.90 44.29 -4.77
C THR A 3 52.03 43.39 -5.68
N PRO A 4 50.82 43.04 -5.27
CA PRO A 4 49.92 42.24 -6.12
C PRO A 4 49.49 43.07 -7.34
N GLU A 5 49.51 42.46 -8.51
CA GLU A 5 49.00 43.01 -9.75
C GLU A 5 47.50 43.38 -9.61
N PRO A 6 47.05 44.48 -10.21
CA PRO A 6 45.65 44.84 -10.18
C PRO A 6 44.83 43.87 -11.05
N LEU A 7 43.67 43.50 -10.54
CA LEU A 7 42.69 42.62 -11.20
C LEU A 7 42.37 43.12 -12.60
N PRO A 8 42.34 42.24 -13.63
CA PRO A 8 41.91 42.59 -14.98
C PRO A 8 40.40 42.79 -15.05
N TYR A 9 40.04 43.99 -15.39
CA TYR A 9 38.83 44.45 -16.11
C TYR A 9 37.53 43.63 -16.00
N ALA A 10 36.51 44.25 -15.47
CA ALA A 10 35.10 43.82 -15.51
C ALA A 10 34.62 43.76 -16.99
N ALA A 11 34.71 42.59 -17.58
CA ALA A 11 34.03 42.29 -18.84
C ALA A 11 32.59 41.84 -18.53
N SER A 12 31.64 42.51 -19.15
CA SER A 12 30.21 42.30 -19.10
C SER A 12 29.81 40.83 -19.03
N VAL A 13 29.32 40.39 -17.90
CA VAL A 13 28.61 39.12 -17.77
C VAL A 13 27.19 39.34 -18.31
N ALA A 14 26.81 38.59 -19.34
CA ALA A 14 25.45 38.55 -19.84
C ALA A 14 24.49 38.25 -18.62
N GLU A 15 23.47 39.06 -18.49
CA GLU A 15 22.36 38.87 -17.55
C GLU A 15 21.61 37.58 -17.88
N GLY A 16 22.06 36.45 -17.33
CA GLY A 16 21.22 35.28 -17.19
C GLY A 16 20.36 35.49 -15.93
N ASP A 17 19.11 35.27 -16.09
CA ASP A 17 18.05 35.45 -15.08
C ASP A 17 18.40 34.73 -13.75
N LEU A 18 19.02 35.45 -12.82
CA LEU A 18 19.39 35.00 -11.48
C LEU A 18 18.21 35.26 -10.53
N SER A 19 17.18 34.45 -10.61
CA SER A 19 15.95 34.58 -9.81
C SER A 19 16.12 34.31 -8.30
N SER A 20 17.30 33.89 -7.82
CA SER A 20 17.71 33.98 -6.42
C SER A 20 19.23 33.89 -6.29
N ARG A 21 19.89 34.98 -5.89
CA ARG A 21 21.33 34.94 -5.57
C ARG A 21 21.54 34.00 -4.38
N ARG A 22 22.32 32.91 -4.57
CA ARG A 22 22.68 32.02 -3.46
C ARG A 22 23.48 32.76 -2.43
N LYS A 23 23.23 32.47 -1.14
CA LYS A 23 23.94 33.05 -0.04
C LYS A 23 25.16 32.22 0.33
N ILE A 24 26.31 32.83 0.45
CA ILE A 24 27.53 32.26 1.00
C ILE A 24 27.86 32.92 2.32
N LEU A 25 28.05 32.15 3.37
CA LEU A 25 28.56 32.63 4.65
C LEU A 25 30.06 32.49 4.64
N LEU A 26 30.77 33.62 4.59
CA LEU A 26 32.22 33.71 4.72
C LEU A 26 32.59 33.88 6.18
N ILE A 27 33.42 32.97 6.70
CA ILE A 27 33.94 33.04 8.07
C ILE A 27 35.45 33.22 7.99
N GLU A 28 35.92 34.47 8.18
CA GLU A 28 37.32 34.82 8.01
C GLU A 28 37.70 35.91 9.02
N GLY A 29 38.71 35.61 9.85
CA GLY A 29 39.17 36.51 10.91
C GLY A 29 40.19 37.58 10.46
N GLU A 30 40.92 37.31 9.36
CA GLU A 30 41.91 38.26 8.82
C GLU A 30 41.24 39.26 7.88
N ALA A 31 41.33 40.56 8.17
CA ALA A 31 40.63 41.62 7.46
C ALA A 31 40.95 41.63 5.95
N ASP A 32 42.24 41.50 5.60
CA ASP A 32 42.69 41.54 4.19
C ASP A 32 42.17 40.31 3.41
N GLN A 33 42.17 39.14 4.03
CA GLN A 33 41.65 37.92 3.44
C GLN A 33 40.11 37.97 3.29
N ALA A 34 39.42 38.51 4.30
CA ALA A 34 37.96 38.71 4.28
C ALA A 34 37.55 39.65 3.13
N ILE A 35 38.30 40.69 2.85
CA ILE A 35 38.05 41.60 1.73
C ILE A 35 38.26 40.89 0.40
N TYR A 36 39.34 40.12 0.27
CA TYR A 36 39.63 39.36 -0.95
C TYR A 36 38.52 38.34 -1.25
N TRP A 37 38.14 37.50 -0.30
CA TRP A 37 37.11 36.47 -0.50
C TRP A 37 35.74 37.06 -0.73
N ASP A 38 35.37 38.15 -0.04
CA ASP A 38 34.12 38.90 -0.30
C ASP A 38 34.06 39.39 -1.75
N ALA A 39 35.13 39.97 -2.27
CA ALA A 39 35.20 40.42 -3.65
C ALA A 39 35.10 39.26 -4.66
N VAL A 40 35.80 38.16 -4.40
CA VAL A 40 35.76 36.98 -5.24
C VAL A 40 34.34 36.37 -5.30
N PHE A 41 33.72 36.12 -4.16
CA PHE A 41 32.40 35.52 -4.11
C PHE A 41 31.31 36.41 -4.73
N ARG A 42 31.37 37.74 -4.49
CA ARG A 42 30.45 38.68 -5.15
C ARG A 42 30.65 38.73 -6.66
N SER A 43 31.88 38.67 -7.13
CA SER A 43 32.18 38.63 -8.57
C SER A 43 31.63 37.40 -9.26
N LEU A 44 31.41 36.29 -8.51
CA LEU A 44 30.81 35.05 -8.96
C LEU A 44 29.26 35.01 -8.76
N GLY A 45 28.66 36.14 -8.32
CA GLY A 45 27.21 36.27 -8.23
C GLY A 45 26.58 35.89 -6.91
N PHE A 46 27.39 35.55 -5.88
CA PHE A 46 26.87 35.21 -4.55
C PHE A 46 26.50 36.44 -3.73
N GLU A 47 25.47 36.29 -2.88
CA GLU A 47 25.22 37.20 -1.76
C GLU A 47 26.10 36.76 -0.58
N VAL A 48 27.01 37.65 -0.10
CA VAL A 48 27.97 37.28 0.92
C VAL A 48 27.54 37.79 2.29
N LEU A 49 27.32 36.84 3.21
CA LEU A 49 27.21 37.10 4.65
C LEU A 49 28.60 36.96 5.26
N LYS A 50 28.98 37.84 6.15
CA LYS A 50 30.33 37.84 6.73
C LYS A 50 30.30 37.67 8.25
N ALA A 51 31.17 36.80 8.72
CA ALA A 51 31.47 36.59 10.13
C ALA A 51 32.99 36.59 10.32
N THR A 52 33.44 37.14 11.41
CA THR A 52 34.87 37.14 11.80
C THR A 52 35.18 36.03 12.80
N THR A 53 34.15 35.46 13.41
CA THR A 53 34.23 34.40 14.41
C THR A 53 33.20 33.29 14.13
N LEU A 54 33.44 32.10 14.69
CA LEU A 54 32.47 30.99 14.62
C LEU A 54 31.17 31.33 15.36
N ARG A 55 31.25 32.14 16.44
CA ARG A 55 30.06 32.58 17.18
C ARG A 55 29.18 33.55 16.38
N GLU A 56 29.79 34.47 15.63
CA GLU A 56 29.04 35.32 14.70
C GLU A 56 28.42 34.50 13.56
N ALA A 57 29.18 33.53 13.04
CA ALA A 57 28.68 32.62 12.02
C ALA A 57 27.44 31.85 12.49
N GLU A 58 27.44 31.36 13.71
CA GLU A 58 26.30 30.64 14.30
C GLU A 58 25.02 31.51 14.27
N ALA A 59 25.11 32.80 14.58
CA ALA A 59 23.97 33.71 14.52
C ALA A 59 23.44 33.93 13.09
N LEU A 60 24.32 33.80 12.07
CA LEU A 60 23.98 34.01 10.67
C LEU A 60 23.45 32.75 9.96
N LEU A 61 23.49 31.57 10.58
CA LEU A 61 22.95 30.36 10.01
C LEU A 61 21.44 30.47 9.72
N SER A 62 20.71 31.22 10.53
CA SER A 62 19.28 31.49 10.35
C SER A 62 18.96 32.25 9.06
N ALA A 63 19.93 32.94 8.46
CA ALA A 63 19.78 33.62 7.17
C ALA A 63 19.74 32.61 5.97
N GLY A 64 19.95 31.33 6.22
CA GLY A 64 19.87 30.26 5.23
C GLY A 64 20.97 30.27 4.17
N PRO A 65 22.28 30.27 4.55
CA PRO A 65 23.35 30.18 3.58
C PRO A 65 23.35 28.80 2.90
N SER A 66 23.50 28.78 1.59
CA SER A 66 23.63 27.54 0.80
C SER A 66 25.07 26.99 0.85
N ILE A 67 26.04 27.89 1.04
CA ILE A 67 27.46 27.59 1.14
C ILE A 67 28.00 28.23 2.41
N ILE A 68 28.87 27.53 3.12
CA ILE A 68 29.67 28.10 4.21
C ILE A 68 31.13 27.92 3.86
N ALA A 69 31.84 29.02 3.65
CA ALA A 69 33.27 29.07 3.43
C ALA A 69 33.93 29.54 4.73
N CYS A 70 34.78 28.72 5.33
CA CYS A 70 35.41 28.96 6.60
C CYS A 70 36.91 28.78 6.51
N SER A 71 37.67 29.71 7.06
CA SER A 71 39.10 29.55 7.26
C SER A 71 39.42 28.43 8.24
N SER A 72 40.57 27.78 8.07
CA SER A 72 41.04 26.71 8.95
C SER A 72 41.02 27.10 10.41
N TRP A 73 41.37 28.36 10.71
CA TRP A 73 41.43 28.92 12.06
C TRP A 73 40.79 30.29 12.13
N THR A 74 40.03 30.51 13.19
CA THR A 74 39.46 31.79 13.58
C THR A 74 39.93 32.10 15.00
N SER A 75 39.66 33.34 15.47
CA SER A 75 40.09 33.77 16.83
C SER A 75 39.43 32.95 17.96
N ASP A 76 38.31 32.27 17.69
CA ASP A 76 37.50 31.53 18.67
C ASP A 76 37.42 30.03 18.41
N GLY A 77 38.17 29.51 17.41
CA GLY A 77 38.23 28.05 17.19
C GLY A 77 38.70 27.61 15.82
N ALA A 78 38.71 26.30 15.63
CA ALA A 78 39.06 25.65 14.37
C ALA A 78 37.81 25.46 13.47
N GLY A 79 37.89 25.86 12.21
CA GLY A 79 36.83 25.69 11.22
C GLY A 79 36.42 24.22 11.02
N ILE A 80 37.38 23.32 11.15
CA ILE A 80 37.13 21.84 11.03
C ILE A 80 36.17 21.37 12.12
N ASP A 81 36.34 21.78 13.36
CA ASP A 81 35.45 21.39 14.47
C ASP A 81 34.05 21.96 14.30
N PHE A 82 33.96 23.18 13.77
CA PHE A 82 32.68 23.84 13.43
C PHE A 82 31.93 22.99 12.35
N PHE A 83 32.61 22.58 11.32
CA PHE A 83 31.98 21.71 10.29
C PHE A 83 31.48 20.40 10.87
N GLY A 84 32.24 19.76 11.74
CA GLY A 84 31.79 18.56 12.46
C GLY A 84 30.55 18.81 13.33
N ALA A 85 30.42 20.00 13.91
CA ALA A 85 29.23 20.40 14.66
C ALA A 85 28.02 20.63 13.75
N LEU A 86 28.21 21.32 12.61
CA LEU A 86 27.15 21.56 11.62
C LEU A 86 26.59 20.26 11.03
N ARG A 87 27.45 19.29 10.71
CA ARG A 87 27.01 17.98 10.14
C ARG A 87 26.16 17.15 11.09
N ARG A 88 26.23 17.38 12.38
CA ARG A 88 25.36 16.73 13.36
C ARG A 88 23.94 17.32 13.41
N ARG A 89 23.68 18.42 12.70
CA ARG A 89 22.39 19.09 12.63
C ARG A 89 21.65 18.70 11.35
N PRO A 90 20.52 17.99 11.42
CA PRO A 90 19.79 17.53 10.24
C PRO A 90 19.39 18.68 9.29
N GLU A 91 19.03 19.85 9.84
CA GLU A 91 18.63 21.03 9.09
C GLU A 91 19.76 21.66 8.25
N LEU A 92 21.02 21.39 8.61
CA LEU A 92 22.21 21.87 7.91
C LEU A 92 22.95 20.78 7.13
N ALA A 93 22.40 19.57 7.06
CA ALA A 93 23.07 18.43 6.43
C ALA A 93 23.43 18.66 4.96
N LEU A 94 22.64 19.46 4.25
CA LEU A 94 22.81 19.73 2.81
C LEU A 94 23.54 21.03 2.49
N VAL A 95 23.89 21.84 3.50
CA VAL A 95 24.70 23.05 3.31
C VAL A 95 26.08 22.65 2.79
N TYR A 96 26.54 23.31 1.71
CA TYR A 96 27.85 23.02 1.13
C TYR A 96 28.96 23.68 1.94
N LEU A 97 29.82 22.89 2.55
CA LEU A 97 30.89 23.35 3.43
C LEU A 97 32.24 23.38 2.69
N VAL A 98 32.87 24.51 2.67
CA VAL A 98 34.17 24.75 2.00
C VAL A 98 35.18 25.21 3.04
N LEU A 99 36.30 24.50 3.19
CA LEU A 99 37.41 24.99 4.00
C LEU A 99 38.33 25.85 3.14
N LEU A 100 38.66 27.03 3.62
CA LEU A 100 39.72 27.87 3.08
C LEU A 100 41.03 27.57 3.86
N THR A 101 42.02 27.03 3.18
CA THR A 101 43.22 26.49 3.82
C THR A 101 44.50 26.86 3.05
N SER A 102 45.63 26.88 3.70
CA SER A 102 46.94 26.96 3.04
C SER A 102 47.52 25.63 2.60
N GLY A 103 46.72 24.58 2.62
CA GLY A 103 47.13 23.23 2.15
C GLY A 103 47.59 22.27 3.25
N GLY A 104 48.12 21.15 2.87
CA GLY A 104 48.68 20.16 3.79
C GLY A 104 47.70 19.16 4.37
N ASP A 105 47.97 18.70 5.60
CA ASP A 105 47.19 17.67 6.30
C ASP A 105 45.77 18.12 6.67
N GLU A 106 45.51 19.44 6.66
CA GLU A 106 44.19 20.01 6.97
C GLU A 106 43.09 19.61 5.95
N VAL A 107 43.47 19.40 4.69
CA VAL A 107 42.53 19.01 3.62
C VAL A 107 41.88 17.65 3.95
N ILE A 108 42.70 16.66 4.35
CA ILE A 108 42.15 15.33 4.67
C ILE A 108 41.33 15.37 5.94
N ALA A 109 41.76 16.13 6.93
CA ALA A 109 41.05 16.29 8.20
C ALA A 109 39.69 16.95 8.00
N SER A 110 39.60 18.01 7.18
CA SER A 110 38.35 18.74 6.93
C SER A 110 37.33 17.91 6.15
N LEU A 111 37.76 17.15 5.13
CA LEU A 111 36.89 16.25 4.40
C LEU A 111 36.33 15.14 5.32
N ARG A 112 37.14 14.62 6.24
CA ARG A 112 36.66 13.66 7.26
C ARG A 112 35.71 14.29 8.26
N ALA A 113 35.86 15.58 8.56
CA ALA A 113 34.95 16.32 9.42
C ALA A 113 33.64 16.71 8.74
N GLY A 114 33.52 16.49 7.42
CA GLY A 114 32.30 16.71 6.65
C GLY A 114 32.33 17.94 5.73
N ALA A 115 33.50 18.54 5.47
CA ALA A 115 33.63 19.50 4.37
C ALA A 115 33.31 18.84 3.04
N ASN A 116 32.67 19.58 2.15
CA ASN A 116 32.41 19.10 0.77
C ASN A 116 33.60 19.39 -0.15
N ASP A 117 34.33 20.47 0.12
CA ASP A 117 35.53 20.87 -0.63
C ASP A 117 36.50 21.66 0.23
N CYS A 118 37.71 21.81 -0.29
CA CYS A 118 38.76 22.65 0.29
C CYS A 118 39.34 23.53 -0.82
N ILE A 119 39.48 24.82 -0.55
CA ILE A 119 40.07 25.77 -1.48
C ILE A 119 41.38 26.28 -0.87
N ASP A 120 42.48 26.14 -1.61
CA ASP A 120 43.74 26.73 -1.24
C ASP A 120 43.68 28.24 -1.35
N MET A 121 44.12 28.96 -0.30
CA MET A 121 44.07 30.43 -0.27
C MET A 121 44.91 31.08 -1.36
N SER A 122 45.88 30.34 -1.93
CA SER A 122 46.71 30.73 -3.08
C SER A 122 46.14 30.30 -4.43
N ALA A 123 44.97 29.62 -4.47
CA ALA A 123 44.40 29.10 -5.68
C ALA A 123 44.07 30.20 -6.71
N PRO A 124 44.38 30.00 -8.00
CA PRO A 124 44.04 30.96 -9.02
C PRO A 124 42.52 31.12 -9.17
N TYR A 125 42.06 32.32 -9.53
CA TYR A 125 40.63 32.67 -9.65
C TYR A 125 39.84 31.67 -10.49
N GLY A 126 40.44 31.15 -11.59
CA GLY A 126 39.79 30.16 -12.44
C GLY A 126 39.48 28.84 -11.73
N GLU A 127 40.34 28.41 -10.80
CA GLU A 127 40.10 27.22 -9.97
C GLU A 127 38.98 27.48 -8.95
N ILE A 128 39.04 28.61 -8.23
CA ILE A 128 38.00 29.01 -7.29
C ILE A 128 36.64 29.02 -7.95
N ARG A 129 36.55 29.64 -9.13
CA ARG A 129 35.34 29.69 -9.94
C ARG A 129 34.80 28.29 -10.28
N ALA A 130 35.65 27.40 -10.81
CA ALA A 130 35.27 26.06 -11.18
C ALA A 130 34.72 25.24 -9.99
N ARG A 131 35.34 25.40 -8.81
CA ARG A 131 34.90 24.72 -7.58
C ARG A 131 33.54 25.24 -7.09
N LEU A 132 33.31 26.55 -7.14
CA LEU A 132 32.03 27.14 -6.75
C LEU A 132 30.91 26.85 -7.75
N GLU A 133 31.22 26.77 -9.05
CA GLU A 133 30.28 26.29 -10.07
C GLU A 133 29.90 24.82 -9.84
N LEU A 134 30.84 23.97 -9.41
CA LEU A 134 30.56 22.61 -9.00
C LEU A 134 29.68 22.57 -7.74
N ALA A 135 29.99 23.39 -6.73
CA ALA A 135 29.19 23.52 -5.53
C ALA A 135 27.74 23.91 -5.85
N ASP A 136 27.54 24.91 -6.71
CA ASP A 136 26.21 25.36 -7.17
C ASP A 136 25.45 24.24 -7.85
N ARG A 137 26.12 23.46 -8.72
CA ARG A 137 25.52 22.30 -9.36
C ARG A 137 25.07 21.22 -8.35
N VAL A 138 25.91 20.91 -7.36
CA VAL A 138 25.60 19.92 -6.32
C VAL A 138 24.39 20.39 -5.49
N ILE A 139 24.37 21.67 -5.10
CA ILE A 139 23.27 22.25 -4.34
C ILE A 139 21.99 22.20 -5.15
N SER A 140 22.01 22.61 -6.42
CA SER A 140 20.85 22.57 -7.33
C SER A 140 20.29 21.14 -7.52
N LEU A 141 21.17 20.14 -7.64
CA LEU A 141 20.76 18.74 -7.75
C LEU A 141 20.10 18.24 -6.45
N ASN A 142 20.64 18.60 -5.29
CA ASN A 142 20.05 18.24 -4.00
C ASN A 142 18.68 18.89 -3.80
N GLU A 143 18.51 20.16 -4.14
CA GLU A 143 17.23 20.88 -4.10
C GLU A 143 16.19 20.20 -5.02
N ALA A 144 16.59 19.90 -6.26
CA ALA A 144 15.71 19.22 -7.22
C ALA A 144 15.31 17.81 -6.73
N LEU A 145 16.24 17.08 -6.10
CA LEU A 145 15.96 15.76 -5.53
C LEU A 145 14.98 15.85 -4.35
N GLN A 146 15.17 16.83 -3.46
CA GLN A 146 14.25 17.07 -2.35
C GLN A 146 12.84 17.41 -2.82
N HIS A 147 12.71 18.32 -3.81
CA HIS A 147 11.42 18.65 -4.39
C HIS A 147 10.72 17.45 -5.01
N LYS A 148 11.47 16.61 -5.76
CA LYS A 148 10.90 15.38 -6.34
C LYS A 148 10.49 14.37 -5.27
N SER A 149 11.30 14.23 -4.24
CA SER A 149 10.99 13.31 -3.11
C SER A 149 9.73 13.75 -2.36
N ALA A 150 9.59 15.06 -2.08
CA ALA A 150 8.39 15.61 -1.46
C ALA A 150 7.14 15.40 -2.33
N ALA A 151 7.22 15.76 -3.62
CA ALA A 151 6.10 15.57 -4.56
C ALA A 151 5.69 14.10 -4.71
N LEU A 152 6.66 13.17 -4.71
CA LEU A 152 6.38 11.73 -4.75
C LEU A 152 5.68 11.27 -3.46
N SER A 153 6.16 11.74 -2.30
CA SER A 153 5.55 11.44 -1.00
C SER A 153 4.10 11.91 -0.92
N ASP A 154 3.83 13.14 -1.41
CA ASP A 154 2.48 13.70 -1.45
C ASP A 154 1.56 12.91 -2.39
N ALA A 155 2.05 12.53 -3.57
CA ALA A 155 1.30 11.72 -4.53
C ALA A 155 0.97 10.32 -3.97
N LEU A 156 1.94 9.66 -3.31
CA LEU A 156 1.72 8.36 -2.67
C LEU A 156 0.69 8.46 -1.52
N SER A 157 0.76 9.52 -0.71
CA SER A 157 -0.20 9.78 0.36
C SER A 157 -1.63 9.96 -0.17
N LEU A 158 -1.78 10.69 -1.27
CA LEU A 158 -3.08 10.86 -1.94
C LEU A 158 -3.63 9.53 -2.42
N ILE A 159 -2.83 8.74 -3.16
CA ILE A 159 -3.25 7.42 -3.67
C ILE A 159 -3.66 6.50 -2.51
N GLN A 160 -2.89 6.49 -1.42
CA GLN A 160 -3.20 5.68 -0.25
C GLN A 160 -4.53 6.09 0.39
N THR A 161 -4.83 7.39 0.46
CA THR A 161 -6.10 7.92 0.98
C THR A 161 -7.28 7.50 0.11
N GLU A 162 -7.13 7.56 -1.21
CA GLU A 162 -8.14 7.11 -2.19
C GLU A 162 -8.42 5.61 -2.05
N LEU A 163 -7.37 4.78 -1.96
CA LEU A 163 -7.51 3.33 -1.77
C LEU A 163 -8.17 2.98 -0.43
N GLN A 164 -7.83 3.68 0.65
CA GLN A 164 -8.49 3.49 1.95
C GLN A 164 -9.98 3.83 1.90
N SER A 165 -10.35 4.89 1.17
CA SER A 165 -11.74 5.27 0.97
C SER A 165 -12.51 4.21 0.19
N ALA A 166 -11.92 3.66 -0.88
CA ALA A 166 -12.49 2.56 -1.64
C ALA A 166 -12.65 1.28 -0.80
N ALA A 167 -11.65 0.95 0.04
CA ALA A 167 -11.70 -0.17 0.96
C ALA A 167 -12.84 -0.03 2.00
N ALA A 168 -13.04 1.17 2.53
CA ALA A 168 -14.14 1.45 3.44
C ALA A 168 -15.51 1.26 2.76
N LEU A 169 -15.65 1.66 1.49
CA LEU A 169 -16.87 1.42 0.71
C LEU A 169 -17.09 -0.07 0.46
N GLN A 170 -16.06 -0.83 0.05
CA GLN A 170 -16.15 -2.28 -0.12
C GLN A 170 -16.57 -2.97 1.19
N ALA A 171 -15.92 -2.62 2.30
CA ALA A 171 -16.27 -3.16 3.61
C ALA A 171 -17.73 -2.84 4.05
N ALA A 172 -18.25 -1.66 3.67
CA ALA A 172 -19.64 -1.29 3.94
C ALA A 172 -20.67 -2.09 3.11
N MET A 173 -20.24 -2.66 1.98
CA MET A 173 -21.08 -3.53 1.14
C MET A 173 -21.12 -4.97 1.63
N LEU A 174 -20.17 -5.39 2.46
CA LEU A 174 -20.15 -6.74 3.02
C LEU A 174 -21.35 -6.98 3.94
N PRO A 175 -21.97 -8.17 3.87
CA PRO A 175 -23.10 -8.50 4.72
C PRO A 175 -22.65 -8.56 6.18
N LYS A 176 -23.45 -7.94 7.04
CA LYS A 176 -23.33 -8.14 8.48
C LYS A 176 -23.89 -9.51 8.87
N THR A 177 -23.47 -10.03 10.01
CA THR A 177 -24.10 -11.22 10.59
C THR A 177 -25.61 -11.09 10.58
N LEU A 178 -26.28 -12.04 9.92
CA LEU A 178 -27.73 -12.09 9.87
C LEU A 178 -28.21 -13.12 10.92
N GLU A 179 -29.02 -12.63 11.85
CA GLU A 179 -29.68 -13.48 12.84
C GLU A 179 -31.19 -13.45 12.60
N ARG A 180 -31.78 -14.65 12.51
CA ARG A 180 -33.22 -14.87 12.36
C ARG A 180 -33.65 -16.01 13.29
N VAL A 181 -34.95 -16.14 13.49
CA VAL A 181 -35.48 -17.25 14.26
C VAL A 181 -35.11 -18.59 13.61
N GLY A 182 -34.33 -19.39 14.33
CA GLY A 182 -33.94 -20.73 13.91
C GLY A 182 -32.64 -20.82 13.08
N PHE A 183 -32.02 -19.70 12.67
CA PHE A 183 -30.74 -19.75 11.97
C PHE A 183 -29.91 -18.48 12.11
N ARG A 184 -28.60 -18.61 11.82
CA ARG A 184 -27.65 -17.51 11.75
C ARG A 184 -26.74 -17.64 10.54
N ILE A 185 -26.37 -16.53 9.93
CA ILE A 185 -25.33 -16.45 8.90
C ILE A 185 -24.24 -15.53 9.41
N HIS A 186 -23.04 -16.08 9.55
CA HIS A 186 -21.84 -15.34 9.89
C HIS A 186 -20.94 -15.23 8.67
N THR A 187 -20.24 -14.10 8.55
CA THR A 187 -19.29 -13.85 7.47
C THR A 187 -17.93 -13.48 8.03
N LEU A 188 -16.87 -13.92 7.34
CA LEU A 188 -15.50 -13.51 7.53
C LEU A 188 -14.99 -12.95 6.21
N TYR A 189 -14.31 -11.80 6.27
CA TYR A 189 -13.64 -11.21 5.13
C TYR A 189 -12.29 -10.67 5.58
N HIS A 190 -11.22 -11.11 4.94
CA HIS A 190 -9.86 -10.70 5.22
C HIS A 190 -9.10 -10.52 3.90
N PRO A 191 -9.09 -9.31 3.33
CA PRO A 191 -8.44 -9.07 2.05
C PRO A 191 -6.91 -9.15 2.19
N SER A 192 -6.26 -9.59 1.12
CA SER A 192 -4.80 -9.70 1.03
C SER A 192 -4.10 -8.35 1.02
N GLU A 193 -4.76 -7.35 0.45
CA GLU A 193 -4.35 -5.95 0.38
C GLU A 193 -5.42 -5.04 1.02
N LEU A 194 -5.47 -3.77 0.63
CA LEU A 194 -6.53 -2.85 1.07
C LEU A 194 -7.89 -3.22 0.48
N LEU A 195 -7.90 -3.74 -0.73
CA LEU A 195 -9.08 -4.15 -1.50
C LEU A 195 -8.89 -5.60 -1.95
N GLY A 196 -9.94 -6.40 -1.84
CA GLY A 196 -9.93 -7.81 -2.26
C GLY A 196 -10.83 -8.11 -3.44
N GLY A 197 -10.47 -9.17 -4.21
CA GLY A 197 -11.30 -9.73 -5.27
C GLY A 197 -12.46 -10.58 -4.75
N ASP A 198 -12.40 -11.02 -3.50
CA ASP A 198 -13.48 -11.73 -2.82
C ASP A 198 -14.66 -10.81 -2.49
N MET A 199 -15.88 -11.33 -2.60
CA MET A 199 -17.07 -10.63 -2.13
C MET A 199 -18.16 -11.59 -1.67
N LEU A 200 -18.82 -11.21 -0.58
CA LEU A 200 -19.89 -11.97 0.03
C LEU A 200 -21.23 -11.24 -0.16
N GLY A 201 -22.29 -12.00 -0.37
CA GLY A 201 -23.66 -11.48 -0.49
C GLY A 201 -24.62 -12.25 0.41
N VAL A 202 -25.50 -11.54 1.11
CA VAL A 202 -26.64 -12.08 1.87
C VAL A 202 -27.82 -11.15 1.66
N ALA A 203 -28.93 -11.67 1.12
CA ALA A 203 -30.12 -10.92 0.85
C ALA A 203 -31.36 -11.64 1.40
N PRO A 204 -32.07 -11.10 2.40
CA PRO A 204 -33.37 -11.60 2.80
C PRO A 204 -34.36 -11.54 1.62
N VAL A 205 -35.03 -12.65 1.32
CA VAL A 205 -36.05 -12.73 0.27
C VAL A 205 -37.41 -12.47 0.89
N ASP A 206 -37.67 -13.11 2.01
CA ASP A 206 -38.84 -12.98 2.85
C ASP A 206 -38.48 -13.38 4.31
N ASP A 207 -39.50 -13.63 5.17
CA ASP A 207 -39.26 -13.99 6.57
C ASP A 207 -38.62 -15.39 6.75
N GLU A 208 -38.75 -16.26 5.75
CA GLU A 208 -38.33 -17.65 5.84
C GLU A 208 -37.13 -17.98 4.92
N ARG A 209 -36.92 -17.19 3.85
CA ARG A 209 -35.89 -17.46 2.84
C ARG A 209 -34.85 -16.36 2.77
N VAL A 210 -33.61 -16.82 2.62
CA VAL A 210 -32.44 -15.94 2.48
C VAL A 210 -31.61 -16.40 1.28
N ALA A 211 -31.30 -15.49 0.38
CA ALA A 211 -30.31 -15.70 -0.68
C ALA A 211 -28.90 -15.42 -0.13
N PHE A 212 -27.94 -16.21 -0.56
CA PHE A 212 -26.53 -16.03 -0.19
C PHE A 212 -25.61 -16.30 -1.37
N GLY A 213 -24.42 -15.73 -1.34
CA GLY A 213 -23.42 -15.94 -2.38
C GLY A 213 -22.01 -15.54 -1.96
N LEU A 214 -21.06 -16.10 -2.66
CA LEU A 214 -19.64 -15.79 -2.56
C LEU A 214 -19.10 -15.71 -3.99
N ILE A 215 -18.33 -14.67 -4.27
CA ILE A 215 -17.62 -14.48 -5.53
C ILE A 215 -16.16 -14.22 -5.19
N ASP A 216 -15.27 -14.82 -5.98
CA ASP A 216 -13.84 -14.62 -5.92
C ASP A 216 -13.33 -14.39 -7.35
N VAL A 217 -12.87 -13.16 -7.60
CA VAL A 217 -12.39 -12.71 -8.91
C VAL A 217 -10.89 -12.87 -8.97
N VAL A 218 -10.41 -13.56 -10.00
CA VAL A 218 -8.97 -13.78 -10.23
C VAL A 218 -8.17 -12.49 -10.14
N GLY A 219 -7.07 -12.52 -9.36
CA GLY A 219 -6.21 -11.40 -9.11
C GLY A 219 -6.65 -10.54 -7.91
N HIS A 220 -5.86 -9.53 -7.58
CA HIS A 220 -6.06 -8.67 -6.41
C HIS A 220 -6.04 -7.18 -6.77
N GLY A 221 -6.43 -6.35 -5.84
CA GLY A 221 -6.40 -4.90 -5.99
C GLY A 221 -7.69 -4.30 -6.54
N THR A 222 -7.59 -3.06 -7.03
CA THR A 222 -8.76 -2.21 -7.33
C THR A 222 -9.67 -2.78 -8.42
N ALA A 223 -9.11 -3.39 -9.46
CA ALA A 223 -9.90 -3.88 -10.59
C ALA A 223 -10.76 -5.08 -10.19
N SER A 224 -10.17 -6.10 -9.54
CA SER A 224 -10.90 -7.28 -9.04
C SER A 224 -11.93 -6.90 -8.00
N ALA A 225 -11.62 -5.97 -7.10
CA ALA A 225 -12.55 -5.46 -6.09
C ALA A 225 -13.78 -4.77 -6.69
N LEU A 226 -13.61 -3.91 -7.70
CA LEU A 226 -14.73 -3.24 -8.37
C LEU A 226 -15.64 -4.25 -9.08
N ILE A 227 -15.03 -5.24 -9.72
CA ILE A 227 -15.77 -6.29 -10.43
C ILE A 227 -16.52 -7.17 -9.44
N SER A 228 -15.89 -7.64 -8.38
CA SER A 228 -16.52 -8.51 -7.38
C SER A 228 -17.70 -7.82 -6.69
N CYS A 229 -17.59 -6.54 -6.34
CA CYS A 229 -18.69 -5.73 -5.79
C CYS A 229 -19.88 -5.63 -6.76
N SER A 230 -19.62 -5.44 -8.06
CA SER A 230 -20.68 -5.37 -9.08
C SER A 230 -21.35 -6.73 -9.27
N LEU A 231 -20.55 -7.79 -9.38
CA LEU A 231 -21.02 -9.15 -9.62
C LEU A 231 -21.88 -9.68 -8.48
N ILE A 232 -21.42 -9.54 -7.25
CA ILE A 232 -22.17 -10.04 -6.08
C ILE A 232 -23.54 -9.37 -6.00
N ARG A 233 -23.60 -8.09 -6.24
CA ARG A 233 -24.86 -7.33 -6.24
C ARG A 233 -25.78 -7.81 -7.35
N GLU A 234 -25.29 -7.90 -8.58
CA GLU A 234 -26.08 -8.38 -9.73
C GLU A 234 -26.62 -9.80 -9.48
N MET A 235 -25.75 -10.69 -8.98
CA MET A 235 -26.13 -12.06 -8.65
C MET A 235 -27.22 -12.12 -7.58
N MET A 236 -27.07 -11.37 -6.49
CA MET A 236 -28.06 -11.32 -5.40
C MET A 236 -29.39 -10.75 -5.86
N ASP A 237 -29.37 -9.63 -6.57
CA ASP A 237 -30.59 -8.99 -7.12
C ASP A 237 -31.32 -9.98 -8.07
N ARG A 238 -30.57 -10.72 -8.89
CA ARG A 238 -31.14 -11.71 -9.81
C ARG A 238 -31.76 -12.89 -9.09
N ILE A 239 -31.10 -13.47 -8.09
CA ILE A 239 -31.63 -14.59 -7.30
C ILE A 239 -32.93 -14.15 -6.60
N VAL A 240 -32.95 -12.99 -5.98
CA VAL A 240 -34.15 -12.46 -5.31
C VAL A 240 -35.31 -12.30 -6.31
N ALA A 241 -35.07 -11.74 -7.50
CA ALA A 241 -36.07 -11.57 -8.54
C ALA A 241 -36.64 -12.93 -9.04
N LEU A 242 -35.76 -13.93 -9.23
CA LEU A 242 -36.17 -15.28 -9.62
C LEU A 242 -37.03 -15.97 -8.54
N LEU A 243 -36.70 -15.78 -7.26
CA LEU A 243 -37.46 -16.32 -6.14
C LEU A 243 -38.83 -15.67 -5.98
N GLN A 244 -38.99 -14.44 -6.48
CA GLN A 244 -40.28 -13.71 -6.48
C GLN A 244 -41.13 -13.98 -7.72
N SER A 245 -40.63 -14.73 -8.70
CA SER A 245 -41.28 -14.97 -10.00
C SER A 245 -42.61 -15.78 -9.91
N GLY A 246 -42.88 -16.45 -8.78
CA GLY A 246 -44.03 -17.33 -8.60
C GLY A 246 -43.93 -18.69 -9.32
N ASN A 247 -42.89 -18.96 -10.09
CA ASN A 247 -42.67 -20.22 -10.80
C ASN A 247 -41.72 -21.15 -9.97
N ALA A 248 -42.26 -22.29 -9.54
CA ALA A 248 -41.54 -23.22 -8.66
C ALA A 248 -40.23 -23.79 -9.28
N ASP A 249 -40.25 -24.11 -10.59
CA ASP A 249 -39.08 -24.65 -11.29
C ASP A 249 -37.97 -23.57 -11.36
N ILE A 250 -38.33 -22.32 -11.67
CA ILE A 250 -37.38 -21.20 -11.70
C ILE A 250 -36.82 -20.95 -10.31
N GLN A 251 -37.65 -21.03 -9.26
CA GLN A 251 -37.20 -20.85 -7.88
C GLN A 251 -36.24 -21.95 -7.43
N GLN A 252 -36.43 -23.17 -7.90
CA GLN A 252 -35.51 -24.29 -7.59
C GLN A 252 -34.13 -24.09 -8.23
N ASP A 253 -34.10 -23.53 -9.43
CA ASP A 253 -32.90 -23.38 -10.25
C ASP A 253 -32.30 -21.94 -10.20
N CYS A 254 -32.78 -21.09 -9.32
CA CYS A 254 -32.42 -19.66 -9.31
C CYS A 254 -30.90 -19.41 -9.22
N GLY A 255 -30.14 -20.20 -8.44
CA GLY A 255 -28.70 -20.12 -8.36
C GLY A 255 -28.00 -20.47 -9.68
N ARG A 256 -28.43 -21.57 -10.33
CA ARG A 256 -27.92 -21.98 -11.63
C ARG A 256 -28.21 -20.92 -12.71
N ILE A 257 -29.45 -20.45 -12.78
CA ILE A 257 -29.85 -19.42 -13.76
C ILE A 257 -29.01 -18.15 -13.61
N ALA A 258 -28.81 -17.70 -12.37
CA ALA A 258 -28.02 -16.50 -12.12
C ALA A 258 -26.56 -16.67 -12.54
N ILE A 259 -25.94 -17.82 -12.26
CA ILE A 259 -24.55 -18.14 -12.65
C ILE A 259 -24.43 -18.26 -14.17
N GLU A 260 -25.36 -18.96 -14.85
CA GLU A 260 -25.35 -19.10 -16.30
C GLU A 260 -25.49 -17.77 -17.03
N GLU A 261 -26.37 -16.87 -16.55
CA GLU A 261 -26.52 -15.52 -17.09
C GLU A 261 -25.21 -14.71 -16.95
N LEU A 262 -24.55 -14.79 -15.80
CA LEU A 262 -23.23 -14.19 -15.59
C LEU A 262 -22.18 -14.78 -16.52
N ASN A 263 -22.12 -16.12 -16.64
CA ASN A 263 -21.17 -16.79 -17.53
C ASN A 263 -21.34 -16.34 -18.98
N ASN A 264 -22.58 -16.40 -19.49
CA ASN A 264 -22.91 -15.98 -20.84
C ASN A 264 -22.55 -14.50 -21.12
N ARG A 265 -22.66 -13.64 -20.12
CA ARG A 265 -22.32 -12.22 -20.24
C ARG A 265 -20.81 -12.02 -20.22
N TYR A 266 -20.08 -12.68 -19.30
CA TYR A 266 -18.63 -12.51 -19.15
C TYR A 266 -17.85 -13.12 -20.29
N CYS A 267 -18.24 -14.29 -20.80
CA CYS A 267 -17.64 -14.87 -22.00
C CYS A 267 -17.79 -13.93 -23.22
N ARG A 268 -18.93 -13.24 -23.34
CA ARG A 268 -19.14 -12.24 -24.41
C ARG A 268 -18.29 -10.97 -24.28
N LEU A 269 -17.94 -10.56 -23.06
CA LEU A 269 -17.06 -9.42 -22.84
C LEU A 269 -15.62 -9.70 -23.30
N ASN A 270 -15.24 -10.96 -23.42
CA ASN A 270 -13.93 -11.44 -23.89
C ASN A 270 -12.75 -10.69 -23.26
N LEU A 271 -12.78 -10.57 -21.93
CA LEU A 271 -11.72 -9.94 -21.15
C LEU A 271 -10.60 -10.96 -20.92
N PRO A 272 -9.41 -10.81 -21.54
CA PRO A 272 -8.36 -11.81 -21.46
C PRO A 272 -7.91 -12.07 -20.01
N GLY A 273 -7.93 -13.34 -19.58
CA GLY A 273 -7.47 -13.76 -18.27
C GLY A 273 -8.40 -13.39 -17.11
N MET A 274 -9.59 -12.86 -17.37
CA MET A 274 -10.56 -12.50 -16.35
C MET A 274 -11.64 -13.57 -16.23
N TYR A 275 -11.64 -14.28 -15.13
CA TYR A 275 -12.65 -15.24 -14.73
C TYR A 275 -12.84 -15.13 -13.20
N PHE A 276 -13.88 -15.76 -12.69
CA PHE A 276 -14.15 -15.75 -11.26
C PHE A 276 -14.82 -17.04 -10.83
N THR A 277 -14.67 -17.38 -9.56
CA THR A 277 -15.45 -18.43 -8.93
C THR A 277 -16.74 -17.84 -8.34
N ALA A 278 -17.80 -18.62 -8.31
CA ALA A 278 -19.09 -18.18 -7.79
C ALA A 278 -19.82 -19.29 -7.03
N LEU A 279 -20.35 -18.96 -5.88
CA LEU A 279 -21.34 -19.73 -5.15
C LEU A 279 -22.64 -18.90 -5.08
N ALA A 280 -23.73 -19.49 -5.50
CA ALA A 280 -25.06 -18.88 -5.43
C ALA A 280 -26.02 -19.83 -4.74
N GLY A 281 -26.74 -19.40 -3.70
CA GLY A 281 -27.62 -20.29 -2.96
C GLY A 281 -28.80 -19.60 -2.27
N VAL A 282 -29.71 -20.43 -1.81
CA VAL A 282 -30.89 -20.03 -1.02
C VAL A 282 -31.04 -20.97 0.16
N PHE A 283 -31.22 -20.42 1.32
CA PHE A 283 -31.62 -21.15 2.51
C PHE A 283 -33.08 -20.91 2.82
N ASP A 284 -33.87 -22.00 2.87
CA ASP A 284 -35.25 -22.01 3.35
C ASP A 284 -35.25 -22.45 4.82
N ALA A 285 -35.40 -21.49 5.71
CA ALA A 285 -35.31 -21.74 7.16
C ALA A 285 -36.49 -22.59 7.68
N ARG A 286 -37.68 -22.45 7.09
CA ARG A 286 -38.85 -23.23 7.47
C ARG A 286 -38.67 -24.71 7.19
N ARG A 287 -38.17 -25.03 5.99
CA ARG A 287 -37.92 -26.41 5.58
C ARG A 287 -36.57 -26.93 6.05
N GLY A 288 -35.64 -26.04 6.38
CA GLY A 288 -34.24 -26.40 6.70
C GLY A 288 -33.47 -26.83 5.46
N ILE A 289 -33.86 -26.38 4.28
CA ILE A 289 -33.27 -26.78 3.01
C ILE A 289 -32.33 -25.68 2.51
N VAL A 290 -31.12 -26.06 2.13
CA VAL A 290 -30.18 -25.22 1.38
C VAL A 290 -30.13 -25.73 -0.05
N ARG A 291 -30.41 -24.85 -1.02
CA ARG A 291 -30.16 -25.06 -2.44
C ARG A 291 -29.02 -24.17 -2.88
N TYR A 292 -28.04 -24.72 -3.58
CA TYR A 292 -26.89 -23.97 -4.03
C TYR A 292 -26.40 -24.45 -5.39
N CYS A 293 -25.66 -23.58 -6.06
CA CYS A 293 -24.94 -23.86 -7.30
C CYS A 293 -23.52 -23.33 -7.16
N GLN A 294 -22.52 -24.12 -7.53
CA GLN A 294 -21.09 -23.75 -7.48
C GLN A 294 -20.50 -23.64 -8.88
N ALA A 295 -19.61 -22.68 -9.06
CA ALA A 295 -18.88 -22.41 -10.28
C ALA A 295 -17.40 -22.18 -9.96
N GLY A 296 -16.63 -23.25 -9.80
CA GLY A 296 -15.18 -23.20 -9.53
C GLY A 296 -14.79 -22.90 -8.08
N ASN A 297 -15.74 -22.66 -7.17
CA ASN A 297 -15.42 -22.48 -5.75
C ASN A 297 -14.91 -23.75 -5.09
N PRO A 298 -14.14 -23.62 -3.99
CA PRO A 298 -13.87 -24.77 -3.11
C PRO A 298 -15.14 -25.46 -2.63
N ASN A 299 -15.03 -26.76 -2.38
CA ASN A 299 -16.16 -27.54 -1.89
C ASN A 299 -16.68 -26.99 -0.55
N LEU A 300 -18.00 -27.01 -0.38
CA LEU A 300 -18.64 -26.65 0.87
C LEU A 300 -18.29 -27.66 1.96
N LEU A 301 -18.11 -27.17 3.19
CA LEU A 301 -17.91 -28.01 4.36
C LEU A 301 -19.19 -28.06 5.19
N CYS A 302 -19.65 -29.24 5.54
CA CYS A 302 -20.79 -29.43 6.42
C CYS A 302 -20.32 -29.98 7.77
N PHE A 303 -20.77 -29.37 8.85
CA PHE A 303 -20.58 -29.87 10.21
C PHE A 303 -21.84 -30.57 10.69
N ASP A 304 -21.68 -31.81 11.16
CA ASP A 304 -22.70 -32.56 11.86
C ASP A 304 -22.24 -32.87 13.29
N PRO A 305 -23.06 -32.63 14.32
CA PRO A 305 -22.65 -32.89 15.71
C PRO A 305 -22.28 -34.35 16.03
N ALA A 306 -22.76 -35.33 15.25
CA ALA A 306 -22.48 -36.74 15.44
C ALA A 306 -21.25 -37.22 14.67
N SER A 307 -21.02 -36.71 13.46
CA SER A 307 -19.97 -37.18 12.56
C SER A 307 -18.82 -36.18 12.34
N GLY A 308 -18.96 -34.92 12.78
CA GLY A 308 -17.97 -33.87 12.60
C GLY A 308 -18.05 -33.18 11.24
N TRP A 309 -16.93 -32.64 10.76
CA TRP A 309 -16.83 -31.96 9.47
C TRP A 309 -16.73 -32.95 8.34
N CYS A 310 -17.50 -32.74 7.29
CA CYS A 310 -17.39 -33.45 6.00
C CYS A 310 -17.41 -32.45 4.85
N GLU A 311 -16.79 -32.83 3.73
CA GLU A 311 -16.74 -32.06 2.50
C GLU A 311 -17.87 -32.51 1.56
N LEU A 312 -18.64 -31.54 1.06
CA LEU A 312 -19.68 -31.79 0.07
C LEU A 312 -19.04 -31.65 -1.33
N GLN A 313 -18.70 -32.78 -1.92
CA GLN A 313 -18.05 -32.76 -3.22
C GLN A 313 -19.01 -32.26 -4.30
N ASP A 314 -18.60 -31.18 -4.95
CA ASP A 314 -19.27 -30.63 -6.12
C ASP A 314 -18.21 -30.14 -7.11
N SER A 315 -18.61 -29.88 -8.34
CA SER A 315 -17.70 -29.42 -9.39
C SER A 315 -18.44 -28.49 -10.34
N GLY A 316 -17.73 -27.47 -10.83
CA GLY A 316 -18.22 -26.58 -11.86
C GLY A 316 -17.05 -25.78 -12.42
N PHE A 317 -17.14 -25.35 -13.67
CA PHE A 317 -16.15 -24.46 -14.25
C PHE A 317 -16.29 -23.06 -13.65
N PRO A 318 -15.19 -22.33 -13.42
CA PRO A 318 -15.24 -20.91 -13.11
C PRO A 318 -16.03 -20.15 -14.19
N VAL A 319 -16.71 -19.08 -13.75
CA VAL A 319 -17.50 -18.20 -14.62
C VAL A 319 -16.57 -17.38 -15.51
N GLY A 320 -16.90 -17.26 -16.78
CA GLY A 320 -16.11 -16.53 -17.78
C GLY A 320 -14.97 -17.32 -18.43
N LEU A 321 -14.76 -18.58 -18.00
CA LEU A 321 -13.68 -19.43 -18.54
C LEU A 321 -14.13 -20.27 -19.73
N VAL A 322 -15.36 -20.81 -19.69
CA VAL A 322 -15.92 -21.71 -20.71
C VAL A 322 -17.30 -21.23 -21.11
N ASP A 323 -17.49 -20.85 -22.37
CA ASP A 323 -18.75 -20.28 -22.88
C ASP A 323 -19.96 -21.25 -22.75
N SER A 324 -19.73 -22.56 -22.91
CA SER A 324 -20.76 -23.58 -22.81
C SER A 324 -20.74 -24.35 -21.49
N ALA A 325 -20.28 -23.73 -20.41
CA ALA A 325 -20.26 -24.35 -19.10
C ALA A 325 -21.69 -24.63 -18.62
N GLU A 326 -21.94 -25.86 -18.21
CA GLU A 326 -23.18 -26.27 -17.57
C GLU A 326 -23.00 -26.29 -16.06
N TYR A 327 -23.99 -25.77 -15.34
CA TYR A 327 -23.99 -25.71 -13.88
C TYR A 327 -25.18 -26.49 -13.34
N ALA A 328 -25.01 -27.06 -12.15
CA ALA A 328 -26.05 -27.83 -11.48
C ALA A 328 -26.40 -27.30 -10.12
N CYS A 329 -27.69 -27.22 -9.78
CA CYS A 329 -28.11 -26.98 -8.42
C CYS A 329 -28.01 -28.24 -7.57
N ARG A 330 -27.63 -28.11 -6.34
CA ARG A 330 -27.65 -29.12 -5.29
C ARG A 330 -28.63 -28.72 -4.21
N GLU A 331 -29.20 -29.72 -3.55
CA GLU A 331 -30.08 -29.52 -2.40
C GLU A 331 -29.59 -30.37 -1.24
N ILE A 332 -29.48 -29.77 -0.07
CA ILE A 332 -29.15 -30.45 1.19
C ILE A 332 -30.12 -30.05 2.27
N GLU A 333 -30.45 -30.95 3.16
CA GLU A 333 -31.16 -30.65 4.39
C GLU A 333 -30.15 -30.28 5.48
N LEU A 334 -30.30 -29.10 6.08
CA LEU A 334 -29.51 -28.64 7.21
C LEU A 334 -30.32 -28.86 8.48
N LEU A 335 -29.98 -29.88 9.26
CA LEU A 335 -30.67 -30.22 10.49
C LEU A 335 -30.32 -29.25 11.64
N PRO A 336 -31.16 -29.15 12.69
CA PRO A 336 -30.85 -28.34 13.86
C PRO A 336 -29.52 -28.73 14.52
N GLY A 337 -28.64 -27.75 14.70
CA GLY A 337 -27.27 -27.94 15.23
C GLY A 337 -26.22 -28.24 14.17
N GLN A 338 -26.60 -28.44 12.92
CA GLN A 338 -25.66 -28.51 11.80
C GLN A 338 -25.25 -27.13 11.30
N MET A 339 -24.12 -27.08 10.61
CA MET A 339 -23.57 -25.87 10.01
C MET A 339 -23.05 -26.15 8.61
N LEU A 340 -23.24 -25.20 7.71
CA LEU A 340 -22.69 -25.19 6.36
C LEU A 340 -21.71 -24.06 6.21
N LEU A 341 -20.46 -24.36 5.81
CA LEU A 341 -19.39 -23.41 5.63
C LEU A 341 -18.99 -23.34 4.14
N ALA A 342 -19.08 -22.14 3.57
CA ALA A 342 -18.51 -21.76 2.30
C ALA A 342 -17.25 -20.95 2.52
N ILE A 343 -16.24 -21.15 1.68
CA ILE A 343 -14.94 -20.47 1.77
C ILE A 343 -14.44 -20.07 0.39
N SER A 344 -13.58 -19.05 0.31
CA SER A 344 -12.71 -18.83 -0.85
C SER A 344 -11.43 -19.67 -0.76
N ASP A 345 -10.71 -19.77 -1.85
CA ASP A 345 -9.51 -20.61 -1.94
C ASP A 345 -8.34 -20.07 -1.10
N GLY A 346 -8.30 -18.76 -0.81
CA GLY A 346 -7.29 -18.16 0.06
C GLY A 346 -7.26 -18.69 1.50
N LEU A 347 -8.32 -19.36 1.95
CA LEU A 347 -8.33 -20.09 3.22
C LEU A 347 -7.77 -21.52 3.10
N LEU A 348 -7.61 -22.03 1.90
CA LEU A 348 -7.02 -23.32 1.62
C LEU A 348 -5.50 -23.23 1.54
N ARG A 349 -4.82 -24.29 1.93
CA ARG A 349 -3.35 -24.40 1.82
C ARG A 349 -3.02 -25.76 1.25
N PRO A 350 -2.92 -25.85 -0.09
CA PRO A 350 -2.55 -27.10 -0.75
C PRO A 350 -1.21 -27.64 -0.24
N GLU A 351 -1.15 -28.95 -0.03
CA GLU A 351 0.06 -29.70 0.32
C GLU A 351 0.17 -30.91 -0.60
N PRO A 352 1.34 -31.57 -0.74
CA PRO A 352 1.49 -32.71 -1.65
C PRO A 352 0.51 -33.87 -1.38
N ASP A 353 0.12 -34.06 -0.13
CA ASP A 353 -0.83 -35.07 0.35
C ASP A 353 -2.27 -34.53 0.53
N ASP A 354 -2.47 -33.23 0.35
CA ASP A 354 -3.76 -32.54 0.37
C ASP A 354 -3.79 -31.45 -0.71
N PRO A 355 -3.88 -31.84 -2.01
CA PRO A 355 -3.83 -30.87 -3.11
C PRO A 355 -4.96 -29.84 -3.10
N ALA A 356 -6.10 -30.17 -2.50
CA ALA A 356 -7.22 -29.24 -2.33
C ALA A 356 -7.09 -28.35 -1.10
N GLY A 357 -6.21 -28.69 -0.14
CA GLY A 357 -6.05 -27.97 1.13
C GLY A 357 -7.23 -28.13 2.10
N SER A 358 -8.26 -28.85 1.73
CA SER A 358 -9.50 -29.00 2.50
C SER A 358 -9.34 -29.88 3.74
N LEU A 359 -8.52 -30.94 3.68
CA LEU A 359 -8.22 -31.80 4.81
C LEU A 359 -7.49 -31.05 5.93
N LYS A 360 -6.55 -30.18 5.58
CA LYS A 360 -5.83 -29.37 6.54
C LYS A 360 -6.75 -28.36 7.21
N LEU A 361 -7.63 -27.74 6.45
CA LEU A 361 -8.62 -26.82 6.95
C LEU A 361 -9.58 -27.52 7.91
N THR A 362 -10.16 -28.68 7.55
CA THR A 362 -11.09 -29.43 8.40
C THR A 362 -10.46 -29.88 9.70
N ARG A 363 -9.17 -30.28 9.68
CA ARG A 363 -8.41 -30.60 10.89
C ARG A 363 -8.10 -29.38 11.77
N ALA A 364 -8.01 -28.21 11.17
CA ALA A 364 -7.74 -26.95 11.89
C ALA A 364 -9.00 -26.35 12.53
N LEU A 365 -10.19 -26.70 12.02
CA LEU A 365 -11.47 -26.30 12.58
C LEU A 365 -11.75 -27.04 13.91
N PRO A 366 -12.56 -26.45 14.82
CA PRO A 366 -12.97 -27.16 16.03
C PRO A 366 -13.70 -28.46 15.70
N ALA A 367 -13.23 -29.58 16.25
CA ALA A 367 -13.86 -30.90 16.02
C ALA A 367 -15.29 -30.97 16.59
N SER A 368 -15.56 -30.18 17.66
CA SER A 368 -16.87 -30.03 18.28
C SER A 368 -17.06 -28.55 18.63
N PRO A 369 -17.50 -27.72 17.67
CA PRO A 369 -17.69 -26.29 17.90
C PRO A 369 -18.72 -26.05 19.01
N SER A 370 -18.38 -25.22 19.97
CA SER A 370 -19.28 -24.79 21.07
C SER A 370 -20.36 -23.85 20.54
N SER A 371 -20.06 -23.09 19.48
CA SER A 371 -20.98 -22.18 18.82
C SER A 371 -20.49 -21.87 17.38
N PRO A 372 -21.36 -21.33 16.50
CA PRO A 372 -20.96 -20.85 15.18
C PRO A 372 -19.84 -19.80 15.24
N GLU A 373 -19.87 -18.91 16.23
CA GLU A 373 -18.86 -17.86 16.44
C GLU A 373 -17.47 -18.47 16.66
N SER A 374 -17.40 -19.61 17.36
CA SER A 374 -16.12 -20.29 17.62
C SER A 374 -15.45 -20.79 16.35
N VAL A 375 -16.23 -21.10 15.31
CA VAL A 375 -15.72 -21.50 13.98
C VAL A 375 -15.17 -20.26 13.27
N ILE A 376 -15.92 -19.18 13.23
CA ILE A 376 -15.52 -17.92 12.60
C ILE A 376 -14.27 -17.34 13.27
N ASP A 377 -14.21 -17.34 14.61
CA ASP A 377 -13.03 -16.90 15.35
C ASP A 377 -11.79 -17.75 15.02
N ARG A 378 -11.98 -19.05 14.85
CA ARG A 378 -10.88 -19.94 14.46
C ARG A 378 -10.41 -19.65 13.05
N LEU A 379 -11.32 -19.45 12.09
CA LEU A 379 -10.99 -19.04 10.71
C LEU A 379 -10.27 -17.70 10.70
N GLY A 380 -10.73 -16.71 11.47
CA GLY A 380 -10.06 -15.41 11.58
C GLY A 380 -8.63 -15.50 12.10
N LYS A 381 -8.37 -16.40 13.07
CA LYS A 381 -7.01 -16.67 13.54
C LYS A 381 -6.15 -17.35 12.48
N LEU A 382 -6.70 -18.27 11.70
CA LEU A 382 -5.99 -18.90 10.58
C LEU A 382 -5.67 -17.87 9.49
N ALA A 383 -6.61 -16.99 9.15
CA ALA A 383 -6.41 -15.90 8.22
C ALA A 383 -5.30 -14.94 8.65
N ALA A 384 -5.31 -14.52 9.92
CA ALA A 384 -4.31 -13.61 10.49
C ALA A 384 -2.89 -14.19 10.54
N THR A 385 -2.75 -15.53 10.58
CA THR A 385 -1.44 -16.21 10.62
C THR A 385 -0.83 -16.43 9.23
N ALA A 386 -1.56 -16.14 8.16
CA ALA A 386 -1.06 -16.22 6.80
C ALA A 386 0.02 -15.15 6.56
N GLN A 387 1.30 -15.55 6.58
CA GLN A 387 2.45 -14.68 6.31
C GLN A 387 3.07 -15.05 4.97
N GLY A 388 3.51 -14.03 4.18
CA GLY A 388 4.31 -14.24 2.98
C GLY A 388 3.78 -13.57 1.71
N ARG A 389 4.47 -13.78 0.59
CA ARG A 389 4.17 -13.19 -0.73
C ARG A 389 2.94 -13.80 -1.41
N ASP A 390 2.47 -14.96 -0.95
CA ASP A 390 1.31 -15.69 -1.49
C ASP A 390 0.05 -15.42 -0.64
N ARG A 391 -0.19 -14.16 -0.26
CA ARG A 391 -1.44 -13.77 0.39
C ARG A 391 -2.51 -13.65 -0.68
N ASP A 392 -3.54 -14.48 -0.55
CA ASP A 392 -4.78 -14.35 -1.30
C ASP A 392 -5.89 -13.81 -0.40
N ASP A 393 -6.96 -13.32 -1.02
CA ASP A 393 -8.13 -12.85 -0.29
C ASP A 393 -8.81 -14.02 0.41
N GLN A 394 -9.28 -13.81 1.63
CA GLN A 394 -9.80 -14.88 2.47
C GLN A 394 -11.21 -14.54 2.93
N SER A 395 -12.15 -15.30 2.45
CA SER A 395 -13.57 -15.11 2.74
C SER A 395 -14.22 -16.39 3.21
N ALA A 396 -15.14 -16.26 4.15
CA ALA A 396 -15.96 -17.38 4.59
C ALA A 396 -17.39 -16.94 4.92
N MET A 397 -18.33 -17.84 4.70
CA MET A 397 -19.72 -17.72 5.11
C MET A 397 -20.16 -18.98 5.82
N LEU A 398 -20.62 -18.84 7.05
CA LEU A 398 -21.12 -19.95 7.88
C LEU A 398 -22.63 -19.79 8.11
N ILE A 399 -23.41 -20.72 7.58
CA ILE A 399 -24.84 -20.84 7.82
C ILE A 399 -25.03 -21.88 8.91
N SER A 400 -25.69 -21.52 10.01
CA SER A 400 -25.96 -22.41 11.12
C SER A 400 -27.46 -22.47 11.42
N ARG A 401 -27.98 -23.67 11.65
CA ARG A 401 -29.37 -23.87 12.12
C ARG A 401 -29.37 -24.05 13.62
N ALA A 402 -30.13 -23.21 14.32
CA ALA A 402 -30.21 -23.30 15.77
C ALA A 402 -30.84 -24.63 16.22
N ARG A 403 -30.37 -25.19 17.33
CA ARG A 403 -31.09 -26.29 18.01
C ARG A 403 -32.42 -25.77 18.51
N ALA A 404 -33.49 -26.51 18.28
CA ALA A 404 -34.77 -26.17 18.91
C ALA A 404 -34.53 -26.15 20.46
N VAL A 405 -34.79 -25.00 21.07
CA VAL A 405 -34.85 -24.93 22.54
C VAL A 405 -36.16 -25.63 22.88
N LEU A 406 -36.05 -26.87 23.43
CA LEU A 406 -37.16 -27.62 23.99
C LEU A 406 -37.69 -26.93 25.24
#